data_702c533c5515512e1bfd8f7d8444258e
#
_entry.id   702c533c5515512e1bfd8f7d8444258e
#
_cell.length_a   1.000
_cell.length_b   1.000
_cell.length_c   1.000
_cell.angle_alpha   90.00
_cell.angle_beta   90.00
_cell.angle_gamma   90.00
#
_symmetry.space_group_name_H-M   'P 1'
#
loop_
_entity.id
_entity.type
_entity.pdbx_description
1 polymer ?
#
loop_
_entity_poly.entity_id
_entity_poly.type
_entity_poly.pdbx_seq_one_letter_code
_entity_poly.pdbx_strand_id
1 'polypeptide(L)'
;MTAMEMPGAIRARSFERRHQIVRAAARDAGADVLVAYGTGMHVFIASNPAWYLCGFRQMGPHMAVVLPVEGDPFILITPKWDLPRAKERSAISEIVASEPDEFFEVLGRELKQRGLMGKRFAVAQGEQTASGVAAAWEPLLSAKPVAATKMVSDVARIRDEWALHCVSKAVTIAEDAYDWLLGEVRPGMWEHEVAAKLESQVRELGAEDNFQLMSSSQHNKSVHAPTRRVMAKGDLLLGEITPSVQGEFVQICRTAVLGTPTAAQRESFALLDHALKEGMRTATPGTPVDKVVAAIDAPIAAAGYERYTKPPYMRTRGHSMGMGSMDPEIAYNNGQVLEEGMVFVMHPNQYLPHVGYMMCGEPVIITKNGAKPLTRRMGELGSIL
;
A
#
# COMPACT_ATOMS: atom_id res chain seq x y z
N MET A 1 22.95 19.47 14.64
CA MET A 1 21.66 19.64 13.93
C MET A 1 22.00 19.56 12.44
N THR A 2 21.80 18.40 11.81
CA THR A 2 21.88 18.24 10.36
C THR A 2 20.78 19.10 9.73
N ALA A 3 21.13 19.94 8.77
CA ALA A 3 20.16 20.74 8.02
C ALA A 3 19.07 19.80 7.48
N MET A 4 17.81 20.11 7.78
CA MET A 4 16.67 19.34 7.29
C MET A 4 16.64 19.48 5.77
N GLU A 5 16.95 18.40 5.07
CA GLU A 5 17.08 18.40 3.63
C GLU A 5 15.72 18.67 2.96
N MET A 6 15.73 19.46 1.88
CA MET A 6 14.51 19.81 1.14
C MET A 6 13.88 18.55 0.54
N PRO A 7 12.55 18.35 0.66
CA PRO A 7 11.84 17.16 0.12
C PRO A 7 12.11 16.88 -1.36
N GLY A 8 12.35 17.92 -2.16
CA GLY A 8 12.69 17.79 -3.58
C GLY A 8 14.03 17.09 -3.85
N ALA A 9 15.06 17.34 -3.02
CA ALA A 9 16.36 16.68 -3.17
C ALA A 9 16.28 15.20 -2.78
N ILE A 10 15.55 14.87 -1.71
CA ILE A 10 15.29 13.50 -1.30
C ILE A 10 14.56 12.75 -2.43
N ARG A 11 13.54 13.37 -3.01
CA ARG A 11 12.78 12.81 -4.12
C ARG A 11 13.67 12.50 -5.32
N ALA A 12 14.47 13.47 -5.77
CA ALA A 12 15.35 13.29 -6.93
C ALA A 12 16.32 12.11 -6.75
N ARG A 13 17.02 12.03 -5.60
CA ARG A 13 17.94 10.92 -5.30
C ARG A 13 17.23 9.56 -5.24
N SER A 14 16.04 9.50 -4.66
CA SER A 14 15.28 8.26 -4.55
C SER A 14 14.91 7.73 -5.93
N PHE A 15 14.42 8.58 -6.85
CA PHE A 15 14.09 8.14 -8.21
C PHE A 15 15.33 7.75 -9.01
N GLU A 16 16.43 8.50 -8.90
CA GLU A 16 17.69 8.12 -9.52
C GLU A 16 18.16 6.73 -9.05
N ARG A 17 18.12 6.49 -7.75
CA ARG A 17 18.46 5.18 -7.16
C ARG A 17 17.53 4.06 -7.66
N ARG A 18 16.21 4.31 -7.72
CA ARG A 18 15.25 3.32 -8.28
C ARG A 18 15.64 2.94 -9.70
N HIS A 19 15.93 3.93 -10.55
CA HIS A 19 16.36 3.69 -11.93
C HIS A 19 17.66 2.90 -12.00
N GLN A 20 18.65 3.21 -11.18
CA GLN A 20 19.93 2.50 -11.15
C GLN A 20 19.73 1.02 -10.79
N ILE A 21 18.97 0.72 -9.73
CA ILE A 21 18.73 -0.65 -9.27
C ILE A 21 17.94 -1.44 -10.31
N VAL A 22 16.87 -0.86 -10.87
CA VAL A 22 16.02 -1.55 -11.84
C VAL A 22 16.76 -1.77 -13.17
N ARG A 23 17.63 -0.83 -13.60
CA ARG A 23 18.52 -1.00 -14.76
C ARG A 23 19.51 -2.14 -14.56
N ALA A 24 20.11 -2.24 -13.38
CA ALA A 24 21.03 -3.33 -13.06
C ALA A 24 20.30 -4.67 -13.13
N ALA A 25 19.12 -4.79 -12.52
CA ALA A 25 18.32 -6.00 -12.56
C ALA A 25 17.86 -6.37 -13.98
N ALA A 26 17.49 -5.38 -14.81
CA ALA A 26 17.15 -5.61 -16.22
C ALA A 26 18.35 -6.12 -17.02
N ARG A 27 19.54 -5.53 -16.82
CA ARG A 27 20.80 -5.97 -17.45
C ARG A 27 21.13 -7.40 -17.05
N ASP A 28 21.05 -7.74 -15.78
CA ASP A 28 21.32 -9.09 -15.26
C ASP A 28 20.36 -10.14 -15.85
N ALA A 29 19.12 -9.74 -16.11
CA ALA A 29 18.15 -10.56 -16.83
C ALA A 29 18.36 -10.59 -18.36
N GLY A 30 19.41 -9.93 -18.87
CA GLY A 30 19.78 -9.86 -20.28
C GLY A 30 18.86 -8.97 -21.11
N ALA A 31 18.17 -8.01 -20.52
CA ALA A 31 17.39 -7.01 -21.25
C ALA A 31 18.21 -5.74 -21.48
N ASP A 32 17.94 -5.06 -22.61
CA ASP A 32 18.53 -3.77 -22.98
C ASP A 32 17.64 -2.59 -22.58
N VAL A 33 16.33 -2.83 -22.47
CA VAL A 33 15.31 -1.82 -22.19
C VAL A 33 14.27 -2.38 -21.25
N LEU A 34 13.98 -1.67 -20.16
CA LEU A 34 12.79 -1.96 -19.33
C LEU A 34 11.67 -1.00 -19.74
N VAL A 35 10.48 -1.55 -19.92
CA VAL A 35 9.26 -0.76 -20.09
C VAL A 35 8.31 -1.10 -18.96
N ALA A 36 7.98 -0.10 -18.15
CA ALA A 36 6.95 -0.21 -17.15
C ALA A 36 5.66 0.42 -17.66
N TYR A 37 4.60 -0.39 -17.72
CA TYR A 37 3.28 0.05 -18.14
C TYR A 37 2.35 0.20 -16.95
N GLY A 38 1.53 1.24 -16.97
CA GLY A 38 0.52 1.52 -15.96
C GLY A 38 -0.72 2.20 -16.53
N THR A 39 -1.76 2.22 -15.73
CA THR A 39 -3.01 2.96 -16.00
C THR A 39 -3.19 4.06 -14.96
N GLY A 40 -4.08 5.02 -15.22
CA GLY A 40 -4.46 6.05 -14.24
C GLY A 40 -5.23 5.49 -13.04
N MET A 41 -5.81 4.29 -13.21
CA MET A 41 -6.48 3.59 -12.12
C MET A 41 -5.46 3.01 -11.15
N HIS A 42 -5.75 3.11 -9.87
CA HIS A 42 -4.94 2.52 -8.81
C HIS A 42 -5.84 2.02 -7.69
N VAL A 43 -5.49 0.87 -7.13
CA VAL A 43 -6.08 0.33 -5.91
C VAL A 43 -4.97 0.01 -4.92
N PHE A 44 -5.25 0.11 -3.64
CA PHE A 44 -4.26 0.01 -2.57
C PHE A 44 -3.51 -1.34 -2.52
N ILE A 45 -4.07 -2.38 -3.14
CA ILE A 45 -3.49 -3.74 -3.17
C ILE A 45 -2.77 -4.08 -4.47
N ALA A 46 -2.77 -3.19 -5.47
CA ALA A 46 -2.17 -3.46 -6.77
C ALA A 46 -0.91 -2.63 -7.00
N SER A 47 0.12 -3.24 -7.56
CA SER A 47 1.32 -2.54 -7.97
C SER A 47 1.07 -1.64 -9.18
N ASN A 48 1.76 -0.50 -9.24
CA ASN A 48 1.81 0.35 -10.42
C ASN A 48 3.27 0.69 -10.75
N PRO A 49 3.96 -0.18 -11.51
CA PRO A 49 5.38 -0.03 -11.78
C PRO A 49 5.73 1.25 -12.56
N ALA A 50 4.83 1.73 -13.42
CA ALA A 50 5.06 2.97 -14.15
C ALA A 50 5.02 4.18 -13.20
N TRP A 51 4.01 4.29 -12.35
CA TRP A 51 3.96 5.34 -11.34
C TRP A 51 5.15 5.27 -10.38
N TYR A 52 5.50 4.07 -9.89
CA TYR A 52 6.66 3.87 -9.02
C TYR A 52 7.96 4.42 -9.61
N LEU A 53 8.18 4.24 -10.92
CA LEU A 53 9.41 4.66 -11.58
C LEU A 53 9.43 6.14 -12.02
N CYS A 54 8.28 6.79 -12.21
CA CYS A 54 8.25 8.20 -12.63
C CYS A 54 7.68 9.18 -11.60
N GLY A 55 7.05 8.71 -10.52
CA GLY A 55 6.43 9.57 -9.51
C GLY A 55 5.25 10.40 -10.00
N PHE A 56 4.65 10.00 -11.13
CA PHE A 56 3.51 10.68 -11.73
C PHE A 56 2.39 9.67 -12.04
N ARG A 57 1.18 10.00 -11.61
CA ARG A 57 -0.04 9.26 -11.94
C ARG A 57 -0.82 10.03 -12.99
N GLN A 58 -0.90 9.49 -14.20
CA GLN A 58 -1.66 10.08 -15.31
C GLN A 58 -3.17 9.97 -15.08
N MET A 59 -3.94 10.77 -15.81
CA MET A 59 -5.40 10.72 -15.78
C MET A 59 -5.99 9.74 -16.78
N GLY A 60 -5.22 9.35 -17.80
CA GLY A 60 -5.68 8.50 -18.90
C GLY A 60 -5.43 7.01 -18.69
N PRO A 61 -5.87 6.19 -19.67
CA PRO A 61 -5.81 4.74 -19.56
C PRO A 61 -4.40 4.16 -19.80
N HIS A 62 -3.47 4.93 -20.40
CA HIS A 62 -2.16 4.40 -20.80
C HIS A 62 -1.02 5.29 -20.33
N MET A 63 0.00 4.68 -19.77
CA MET A 63 1.31 5.26 -19.51
C MET A 63 2.38 4.20 -19.70
N ALA A 64 3.49 4.55 -20.33
CA ALA A 64 4.70 3.75 -20.35
C ALA A 64 5.89 4.57 -19.84
N VAL A 65 6.63 4.03 -18.91
CA VAL A 65 7.97 4.48 -18.53
C VAL A 65 8.94 3.60 -19.31
N VAL A 66 9.72 4.19 -20.18
CA VAL A 66 10.76 3.51 -20.93
C VAL A 66 12.10 3.84 -20.31
N LEU A 67 12.75 2.83 -19.77
CA LEU A 67 14.02 2.92 -19.07
C LEU A 67 15.07 2.08 -19.80
N PRO A 68 15.83 2.65 -20.75
CA PRO A 68 16.96 1.97 -21.37
C PRO A 68 18.01 1.63 -20.32
N VAL A 69 18.67 0.49 -20.44
CA VAL A 69 19.79 0.13 -19.55
C VAL A 69 20.92 1.16 -19.71
N GLU A 70 21.16 1.59 -20.94
CA GLU A 70 22.07 2.69 -21.28
C GLU A 70 21.30 3.80 -21.99
N GLY A 71 21.38 5.04 -21.50
CA GLY A 71 20.71 6.21 -22.07
C GLY A 71 19.63 6.80 -21.14
N ASP A 72 18.98 7.85 -21.64
CA ASP A 72 18.01 8.62 -20.86
C ASP A 72 16.62 7.96 -20.87
N PRO A 73 15.93 7.98 -19.72
CA PRO A 73 14.57 7.49 -19.65
C PRO A 73 13.60 8.51 -20.25
N PHE A 74 12.45 8.01 -20.74
CA PHE A 74 11.33 8.86 -21.10
C PHE A 74 10.00 8.24 -20.67
N ILE A 75 8.96 9.05 -20.60
CA ILE A 75 7.59 8.59 -20.37
C ILE A 75 6.71 8.96 -21.56
N LEU A 76 5.79 8.06 -21.89
CA LEU A 76 4.67 8.34 -22.78
C LEU A 76 3.38 8.26 -21.97
N ILE A 77 2.58 9.31 -22.04
CA ILE A 77 1.34 9.44 -21.26
C ILE A 77 0.13 9.68 -22.17
N THR A 78 -1.04 9.39 -21.65
CA THR A 78 -2.34 9.79 -22.20
C THR A 78 -3.21 10.43 -21.12
N PRO A 79 -4.12 11.33 -21.50
CA PRO A 79 -4.26 12.01 -22.78
C PRO A 79 -3.29 13.20 -22.91
N LYS A 80 -3.18 13.80 -24.12
CA LYS A 80 -2.27 14.92 -24.40
C LYS A 80 -2.44 16.13 -23.48
N TRP A 81 -3.65 16.42 -23.04
CA TRP A 81 -3.92 17.57 -22.17
C TRP A 81 -3.32 17.41 -20.76
N ASP A 82 -2.93 16.20 -20.33
CA ASP A 82 -2.27 15.96 -19.03
C ASP A 82 -0.77 16.30 -19.02
N LEU A 83 -0.20 16.65 -20.18
CA LEU A 83 1.23 16.97 -20.34
C LEU A 83 1.74 18.09 -19.42
N PRO A 84 1.02 19.22 -19.19
CA PRO A 84 1.51 20.26 -18.27
C PRO A 84 1.70 19.73 -16.85
N ARG A 85 0.75 18.95 -16.32
CA ARG A 85 0.83 18.36 -14.99
C ARG A 85 1.93 17.30 -14.91
N ALA A 86 2.14 16.53 -15.98
CA ALA A 86 3.23 15.56 -16.05
C ALA A 86 4.60 16.25 -15.98
N LYS A 87 4.79 17.35 -16.70
CA LYS A 87 6.04 18.16 -16.66
C LYS A 87 6.33 18.73 -15.28
N GLU A 88 5.30 19.09 -14.53
CA GLU A 88 5.45 19.60 -13.16
C GLU A 88 5.79 18.51 -12.16
N ARG A 89 5.19 17.31 -12.32
CA ARG A 89 5.16 16.29 -11.26
C ARG A 89 6.03 15.06 -11.51
N SER A 90 6.40 14.76 -12.76
CA SER A 90 7.22 13.59 -13.06
C SER A 90 8.67 13.78 -12.58
N ALA A 91 9.29 12.69 -12.13
CA ALA A 91 10.73 12.63 -11.88
C ALA A 91 11.55 12.42 -13.16
N ILE A 92 10.89 12.08 -14.28
CA ILE A 92 11.50 11.95 -15.60
C ILE A 92 11.12 13.19 -16.40
N SER A 93 12.11 13.91 -16.91
CA SER A 93 11.92 15.19 -17.62
C SER A 93 11.50 15.02 -19.08
N GLU A 94 11.90 13.91 -19.71
CA GLU A 94 11.56 13.62 -21.11
C GLU A 94 10.17 13.00 -21.18
N ILE A 95 9.19 13.74 -21.69
CA ILE A 95 7.78 13.37 -21.67
C ILE A 95 7.18 13.54 -23.06
N VAL A 96 6.64 12.45 -23.57
CA VAL A 96 5.82 12.39 -24.79
C VAL A 96 4.35 12.22 -24.37
N ALA A 97 3.42 12.81 -25.13
CA ALA A 97 2.00 12.66 -24.87
C ALA A 97 1.26 12.29 -26.16
N SER A 98 0.30 11.38 -26.05
CA SER A 98 -0.56 10.95 -27.16
C SER A 98 -2.03 10.93 -26.73
N GLU A 99 -2.93 10.77 -27.69
CA GLU A 99 -4.30 10.35 -27.38
C GLU A 99 -4.30 8.84 -27.09
N PRO A 100 -5.31 8.34 -26.36
CA PRO A 100 -5.36 6.95 -25.94
C PRO A 100 -5.31 5.93 -27.10
N ASP A 101 -5.99 6.21 -28.19
CA ASP A 101 -6.07 5.36 -29.39
C ASP A 101 -4.76 5.35 -30.21
N GLU A 102 -3.94 6.40 -30.09
CA GLU A 102 -2.64 6.52 -30.76
C GLU A 102 -1.46 5.95 -29.93
N PHE A 103 -1.71 5.53 -28.68
CA PHE A 103 -0.65 5.27 -27.69
C PHE A 103 0.43 4.30 -28.19
N PHE A 104 0.05 3.13 -28.68
CA PHE A 104 1.02 2.11 -29.12
C PHE A 104 1.73 2.49 -30.41
N GLU A 105 1.07 3.20 -31.33
CA GLU A 105 1.70 3.75 -32.53
C GLU A 105 2.78 4.77 -32.17
N VAL A 106 2.43 5.72 -31.28
CA VAL A 106 3.38 6.74 -30.80
C VAL A 106 4.54 6.11 -30.06
N LEU A 107 4.27 5.12 -29.18
CA LEU A 107 5.33 4.37 -28.50
C LEU A 107 6.29 3.70 -29.49
N GLY A 108 5.78 3.02 -30.51
CA GLY A 108 6.59 2.38 -31.54
C GLY A 108 7.45 3.39 -32.30
N ARG A 109 6.91 4.56 -32.64
CA ARG A 109 7.64 5.66 -33.28
C ARG A 109 8.78 6.18 -32.38
N GLU A 110 8.52 6.42 -31.10
CA GLU A 110 9.52 6.88 -30.13
C GLU A 110 10.63 5.85 -29.91
N LEU A 111 10.28 4.57 -29.80
CA LEU A 111 11.27 3.50 -29.70
C LEU A 111 12.18 3.44 -30.92
N LYS A 112 11.60 3.63 -32.13
CA LYS A 112 12.37 3.65 -33.39
C LYS A 112 13.30 4.86 -33.45
N GLN A 113 12.81 6.06 -33.18
CA GLN A 113 13.60 7.30 -33.23
C GLN A 113 14.77 7.27 -32.25
N ARG A 114 14.64 6.60 -31.12
CA ARG A 114 15.66 6.45 -30.08
C ARG A 114 16.58 5.25 -30.28
N GLY A 115 16.43 4.50 -31.38
CA GLY A 115 17.25 3.32 -31.71
C GLY A 115 17.01 2.14 -30.75
N LEU A 116 15.83 2.06 -30.15
CA LEU A 116 15.47 0.99 -29.20
C LEU A 116 14.73 -0.16 -29.85
N MET A 117 14.25 -0.01 -31.10
CA MET A 117 13.64 -1.12 -31.84
C MET A 117 14.65 -2.25 -32.08
N GLY A 118 14.19 -3.50 -31.94
CA GLY A 118 15.04 -4.68 -32.07
C GLY A 118 15.89 -5.02 -30.86
N LYS A 119 15.86 -4.19 -29.82
CA LYS A 119 16.48 -4.48 -28.52
C LYS A 119 15.70 -5.55 -27.76
N ARG A 120 16.32 -6.15 -26.74
CA ARG A 120 15.66 -7.10 -25.85
C ARG A 120 14.95 -6.35 -24.72
N PHE A 121 13.64 -6.51 -24.65
CA PHE A 121 12.80 -5.81 -23.69
C PHE A 121 12.56 -6.63 -22.42
N ALA A 122 12.53 -5.94 -21.28
CA ALA A 122 11.87 -6.38 -20.06
C ALA A 122 10.59 -5.57 -19.87
N VAL A 123 9.45 -6.22 -19.60
CA VAL A 123 8.16 -5.55 -19.47
C VAL A 123 7.59 -5.77 -18.07
N ALA A 124 7.36 -4.68 -17.37
CA ALA A 124 6.66 -4.65 -16.08
C ALA A 124 5.25 -4.08 -16.29
N GLN A 125 4.23 -4.79 -15.83
CA GLN A 125 2.83 -4.37 -15.95
C GLN A 125 2.17 -4.44 -14.58
N GLY A 126 1.30 -3.46 -14.28
CA GLY A 126 0.43 -3.53 -13.12
C GLY A 126 -0.57 -4.70 -13.26
N GLU A 127 -1.00 -5.24 -12.14
CA GLU A 127 -1.95 -6.38 -12.07
C GLU A 127 -3.29 -6.07 -12.75
N GLN A 128 -3.63 -4.79 -12.87
CA GLN A 128 -4.87 -4.31 -13.51
C GLN A 128 -4.73 -4.07 -15.01
N THR A 129 -3.61 -4.47 -15.62
CA THR A 129 -3.41 -4.30 -17.06
C THR A 129 -4.37 -5.19 -17.83
N ALA A 130 -5.20 -4.59 -18.70
CA ALA A 130 -6.15 -5.32 -19.52
C ALA A 130 -5.45 -6.31 -20.46
N SER A 131 -6.05 -7.47 -20.70
CA SER A 131 -5.47 -8.52 -21.55
C SER A 131 -5.17 -8.07 -22.99
N GLY A 132 -5.95 -7.12 -23.53
CA GLY A 132 -5.70 -6.54 -24.86
C GLY A 132 -4.39 -5.76 -24.97
N VAL A 133 -3.82 -5.30 -23.86
CA VAL A 133 -2.52 -4.60 -23.85
C VAL A 133 -1.39 -5.55 -24.27
N ALA A 134 -1.43 -6.81 -23.87
CA ALA A 134 -0.43 -7.79 -24.30
C ALA A 134 -0.36 -7.94 -25.82
N ALA A 135 -1.50 -8.01 -26.50
CA ALA A 135 -1.58 -8.06 -27.97
C ALA A 135 -1.07 -6.77 -28.63
N ALA A 136 -1.26 -5.62 -28.02
CA ALA A 136 -0.78 -4.33 -28.54
C ALA A 136 0.74 -4.17 -28.42
N TRP A 137 1.39 -4.87 -27.50
CA TRP A 137 2.85 -4.89 -27.35
C TRP A 137 3.55 -5.74 -28.42
N GLU A 138 2.91 -6.82 -28.87
CA GLU A 138 3.53 -7.83 -29.73
C GLU A 138 4.21 -7.25 -30.99
N PRO A 139 3.59 -6.30 -31.73
CA PRO A 139 4.21 -5.69 -32.90
C PRO A 139 5.44 -4.83 -32.60
N LEU A 140 5.61 -4.39 -31.34
CA LEU A 140 6.72 -3.53 -30.92
C LEU A 140 7.93 -4.34 -30.46
N LEU A 141 7.77 -5.63 -30.21
CA LEU A 141 8.78 -6.50 -29.63
C LEU A 141 9.37 -7.42 -30.68
N SER A 142 10.69 -7.53 -30.75
CA SER A 142 11.40 -8.44 -31.65
C SER A 142 11.40 -9.90 -31.16
N ALA A 143 11.13 -10.11 -29.88
CA ALA A 143 11.07 -11.40 -29.20
C ALA A 143 10.19 -11.31 -27.95
N LYS A 144 9.86 -12.47 -27.36
CA LYS A 144 9.13 -12.53 -26.09
C LYS A 144 9.89 -11.74 -25.02
N PRO A 145 9.25 -10.77 -24.34
CA PRO A 145 9.93 -9.94 -23.35
C PRO A 145 10.24 -10.73 -22.07
N VAL A 146 11.24 -10.27 -21.34
CA VAL A 146 11.50 -10.71 -19.97
C VAL A 146 10.37 -10.16 -19.07
N ALA A 147 9.76 -10.99 -18.25
CA ALA A 147 8.76 -10.56 -17.28
C ALA A 147 9.46 -9.77 -16.15
N ALA A 148 9.12 -8.49 -15.99
CA ALA A 148 9.81 -7.59 -15.07
C ALA A 148 8.93 -7.03 -13.94
N THR A 149 7.66 -7.44 -13.84
CA THR A 149 6.76 -6.95 -12.77
C THR A 149 7.34 -7.26 -11.39
N LYS A 150 7.75 -8.51 -11.17
CA LYS A 150 8.39 -8.91 -9.90
C LYS A 150 9.70 -8.17 -9.65
N MET A 151 10.49 -7.91 -10.67
CA MET A 151 11.74 -7.16 -10.56
C MET A 151 11.51 -5.75 -9.99
N VAL A 152 10.49 -5.04 -10.49
CA VAL A 152 10.14 -3.70 -9.97
C VAL A 152 9.54 -3.80 -8.56
N SER A 153 8.67 -4.78 -8.31
CA SER A 153 8.08 -5.00 -6.98
C SER A 153 9.11 -5.34 -5.92
N ASP A 154 10.13 -6.13 -6.26
CA ASP A 154 11.22 -6.48 -5.33
C ASP A 154 12.04 -5.23 -4.92
N VAL A 155 12.21 -4.26 -5.82
CA VAL A 155 12.84 -2.98 -5.49
C VAL A 155 11.91 -2.14 -4.61
N ALA A 156 10.62 -2.08 -4.96
CA ALA A 156 9.63 -1.24 -4.28
C ALA A 156 9.30 -1.70 -2.85
N ARG A 157 9.46 -3.00 -2.53
CA ARG A 157 9.16 -3.52 -1.18
C ARG A 157 10.08 -2.95 -0.09
N ILE A 158 11.31 -2.52 -0.44
CA ILE A 158 12.21 -1.80 0.47
C ILE A 158 11.99 -0.31 0.27
N ARG A 159 11.45 0.36 1.26
CA ARG A 159 11.10 1.78 1.15
C ARG A 159 12.35 2.65 1.17
N ASP A 160 12.53 3.45 0.12
CA ASP A 160 13.56 4.49 0.07
C ASP A 160 13.14 5.74 0.90
N GLU A 161 14.02 6.72 0.98
CA GLU A 161 13.80 7.94 1.78
C GLU A 161 12.54 8.71 1.34
N TRP A 162 12.25 8.76 0.03
CA TRP A 162 11.06 9.43 -0.48
C TRP A 162 9.78 8.66 -0.13
N ALA A 163 9.79 7.34 -0.31
CA ALA A 163 8.68 6.49 0.09
C ALA A 163 8.40 6.62 1.59
N LEU A 164 9.43 6.58 2.45
CA LEU A 164 9.27 6.77 3.89
C LEU A 164 8.75 8.17 4.26
N HIS A 165 9.14 9.21 3.54
CA HIS A 165 8.57 10.54 3.71
C HIS A 165 7.07 10.57 3.38
N CYS A 166 6.65 9.94 2.29
CA CYS A 166 5.24 9.83 1.91
C CYS A 166 4.44 8.96 2.89
N VAL A 167 4.99 7.83 3.31
CA VAL A 167 4.44 6.95 4.35
C VAL A 167 4.21 7.72 5.65
N SER A 168 5.19 8.50 6.11
CA SER A 168 5.06 9.30 7.35
C SER A 168 3.91 10.31 7.26
N LYS A 169 3.70 10.95 6.11
CA LYS A 169 2.57 11.85 5.90
C LYS A 169 1.24 11.10 5.90
N ALA A 170 1.18 9.96 5.22
CA ALA A 170 -0.03 9.14 5.18
C ALA A 170 -0.41 8.61 6.59
N VAL A 171 0.60 8.24 7.41
CA VAL A 171 0.38 7.87 8.82
C VAL A 171 -0.23 9.02 9.61
N THR A 172 0.30 10.24 9.48
CA THR A 172 -0.25 11.42 10.16
C THR A 172 -1.71 11.66 9.76
N ILE A 173 -2.03 11.56 8.47
CA ILE A 173 -3.41 11.69 7.97
C ILE A 173 -4.32 10.61 8.60
N ALA A 174 -3.87 9.36 8.67
CA ALA A 174 -4.65 8.28 9.24
C ALA A 174 -4.94 8.50 10.74
N GLU A 175 -3.94 8.93 11.50
CA GLU A 175 -4.10 9.22 12.94
C GLU A 175 -5.01 10.43 13.18
N ASP A 176 -4.82 11.53 12.45
CA ASP A 176 -5.64 12.73 12.59
C ASP A 176 -7.10 12.47 12.17
N ALA A 177 -7.33 11.67 11.14
CA ALA A 177 -8.66 11.24 10.73
C ALA A 177 -9.33 10.34 11.78
N TYR A 178 -8.56 9.47 12.45
CA TYR A 178 -9.09 8.66 13.56
C TYR A 178 -9.40 9.51 14.80
N ASP A 179 -8.56 10.47 15.14
CA ASP A 179 -8.83 11.41 16.23
C ASP A 179 -10.10 12.23 15.96
N TRP A 180 -10.31 12.68 14.71
CA TRP A 180 -11.56 13.30 14.28
C TRP A 180 -12.76 12.35 14.48
N LEU A 181 -12.63 11.08 14.05
CA LEU A 181 -13.70 10.08 14.21
C LEU A 181 -14.11 9.92 15.67
N LEU A 182 -13.16 9.82 16.60
CA LEU A 182 -13.45 9.70 18.03
C LEU A 182 -14.16 10.94 18.58
N GLY A 183 -13.85 12.12 18.05
CA GLY A 183 -14.44 13.40 18.45
C GLY A 183 -15.85 13.64 17.94
N GLU A 184 -16.16 13.17 16.74
CA GLU A 184 -17.36 13.58 16.01
C GLU A 184 -18.46 12.51 15.94
N VAL A 185 -18.10 11.24 16.02
CA VAL A 185 -19.09 10.14 15.92
C VAL A 185 -19.93 10.04 17.20
N ARG A 186 -21.21 9.77 17.02
CA ARG A 186 -22.18 9.62 18.13
C ARG A 186 -23.16 8.48 17.82
N PRO A 187 -23.70 7.80 18.83
CA PRO A 187 -24.86 6.92 18.64
C PRO A 187 -26.01 7.62 17.93
N GLY A 188 -26.68 6.92 17.04
CA GLY A 188 -27.76 7.46 16.19
C GLY A 188 -27.31 7.89 14.80
N MET A 189 -26.01 8.01 14.52
CA MET A 189 -25.48 8.24 13.19
C MET A 189 -25.51 6.96 12.35
N TRP A 190 -25.58 7.11 11.02
CA TRP A 190 -25.51 5.99 10.08
C TRP A 190 -24.06 5.66 9.74
N GLU A 191 -23.72 4.37 9.59
CA GLU A 191 -22.35 3.94 9.19
C GLU A 191 -21.89 4.65 7.92
N HIS A 192 -22.70 4.64 6.85
CA HIS A 192 -22.32 5.24 5.57
C HIS A 192 -22.16 6.77 5.61
N GLU A 193 -22.91 7.47 6.48
CA GLU A 193 -22.74 8.91 6.67
C GLU A 193 -21.43 9.24 7.40
N VAL A 194 -21.09 8.46 8.43
CA VAL A 194 -19.81 8.59 9.12
C VAL A 194 -18.67 8.27 8.19
N ALA A 195 -18.79 7.20 7.40
CA ALA A 195 -17.77 6.82 6.43
C ALA A 195 -17.55 7.90 5.36
N ALA A 196 -18.62 8.53 4.86
CA ALA A 196 -18.52 9.63 3.91
C ALA A 196 -17.82 10.87 4.51
N LYS A 197 -18.13 11.21 5.77
CA LYS A 197 -17.47 12.31 6.47
C LYS A 197 -16.00 12.02 6.76
N LEU A 198 -15.67 10.78 7.15
CA LEU A 198 -14.28 10.35 7.36
C LEU A 198 -13.49 10.40 6.05
N GLU A 199 -14.07 9.99 4.92
CA GLU A 199 -13.45 10.13 3.59
C GLU A 199 -13.19 11.61 3.26
N SER A 200 -14.14 12.50 3.51
CA SER A 200 -13.95 13.96 3.35
C SER A 200 -12.77 14.45 4.20
N GLN A 201 -12.73 14.05 5.47
CA GLN A 201 -11.66 14.44 6.39
C GLN A 201 -10.28 13.98 5.92
N VAL A 202 -10.18 12.72 5.47
CA VAL A 202 -8.93 12.16 4.93
C VAL A 202 -8.46 12.95 3.69
N ARG A 203 -9.39 13.34 2.80
CA ARG A 203 -9.09 14.16 1.61
C ARG A 203 -8.68 15.59 1.97
N GLU A 204 -9.35 16.21 2.94
CA GLU A 204 -9.03 17.56 3.43
C GLU A 204 -7.63 17.61 4.06
N LEU A 205 -7.19 16.54 4.70
CA LEU A 205 -5.84 16.38 5.24
C LEU A 205 -4.76 16.15 4.15
N GLY A 206 -5.18 15.95 2.89
CA GLY A 206 -4.28 15.90 1.73
C GLY A 206 -3.97 14.52 1.19
N ALA A 207 -4.71 13.48 1.57
CA ALA A 207 -4.59 12.17 0.92
C ALA A 207 -5.13 12.22 -0.51
N GLU A 208 -4.44 11.55 -1.41
CA GLU A 208 -4.87 11.44 -2.81
C GLU A 208 -5.82 10.26 -3.05
N ASP A 209 -5.74 9.22 -2.24
CA ASP A 209 -6.65 8.09 -2.20
C ASP A 209 -6.85 7.60 -0.75
N ASN A 210 -7.94 6.89 -0.53
CA ASN A 210 -8.21 6.20 0.74
C ASN A 210 -8.99 4.92 0.46
N PHE A 211 -8.56 3.80 1.03
CA PHE A 211 -9.40 2.62 1.12
C PHE A 211 -9.96 2.54 2.55
N GLN A 212 -11.27 2.36 2.67
CA GLN A 212 -11.92 2.40 3.96
C GLN A 212 -12.91 1.24 4.12
N LEU A 213 -12.77 0.50 5.22
CA LEU A 213 -13.81 -0.36 5.76
C LEU A 213 -14.30 0.22 7.07
N MET A 214 -15.60 0.10 7.32
CA MET A 214 -16.22 0.52 8.57
C MET A 214 -17.48 -0.29 8.83
N SER A 215 -17.56 -0.86 10.01
CA SER A 215 -18.76 -1.58 10.46
C SER A 215 -18.99 -1.39 11.94
N SER A 216 -20.24 -1.48 12.37
CA SER A 216 -20.62 -1.35 13.75
C SER A 216 -21.59 -2.45 14.19
N SER A 217 -21.42 -2.96 15.40
CA SER A 217 -22.32 -3.93 16.01
C SER A 217 -21.93 -4.14 17.47
N GLN A 218 -22.85 -4.62 18.29
CA GLN A 218 -22.50 -5.12 19.62
C GLN A 218 -21.67 -6.41 19.56
N HIS A 219 -21.72 -7.12 18.44
CA HIS A 219 -20.99 -8.35 18.22
C HIS A 219 -20.66 -8.54 16.73
N ASN A 220 -19.63 -7.84 16.25
CA ASN A 220 -19.20 -7.94 14.87
C ASN A 220 -18.70 -9.35 14.52
N LYS A 221 -18.96 -9.81 13.30
CA LYS A 221 -18.40 -11.05 12.75
C LYS A 221 -17.11 -10.81 11.95
N SER A 222 -17.04 -9.66 11.31
CA SER A 222 -15.91 -9.17 10.52
C SER A 222 -16.04 -7.66 10.35
N VAL A 223 -15.03 -7.01 9.79
CA VAL A 223 -15.18 -5.66 9.22
C VAL A 223 -15.70 -5.79 7.77
N HIS A 224 -16.47 -4.82 7.31
CA HIS A 224 -17.03 -4.77 5.95
C HIS A 224 -17.24 -3.31 5.50
N ALA A 225 -17.63 -3.14 4.24
CA ALA A 225 -18.03 -1.83 3.73
C ALA A 225 -19.20 -1.25 4.55
N PRO A 226 -19.25 0.07 4.76
CA PRO A 226 -20.30 0.71 5.57
C PRO A 226 -21.69 0.48 4.96
N THR A 227 -22.66 0.27 5.85
CA THR A 227 -24.04 -0.03 5.49
C THR A 227 -24.98 1.09 5.90
N ARG A 228 -26.29 0.89 5.70
CA ARG A 228 -27.35 1.76 6.23
C ARG A 228 -27.74 1.42 7.66
N ARG A 229 -26.82 0.88 8.45
CA ARG A 229 -27.08 0.62 9.87
C ARG A 229 -26.97 1.91 10.68
N VAL A 230 -27.90 2.13 11.59
CA VAL A 230 -27.82 3.17 12.62
C VAL A 230 -26.97 2.62 13.77
N MET A 231 -25.91 3.31 14.13
CA MET A 231 -25.04 2.94 15.21
C MET A 231 -25.72 3.16 16.57
N ALA A 232 -25.56 2.22 17.49
CA ALA A 232 -26.18 2.26 18.81
C ALA A 232 -25.14 2.32 19.93
N LYS A 233 -25.55 2.83 21.08
CA LYS A 233 -24.73 2.78 22.30
C LYS A 233 -24.36 1.33 22.64
N GLY A 234 -23.09 1.09 22.94
CA GLY A 234 -22.52 -0.24 23.20
C GLY A 234 -22.00 -0.96 21.97
N ASP A 235 -22.20 -0.42 20.76
CA ASP A 235 -21.59 -1.01 19.57
C ASP A 235 -20.06 -0.89 19.58
N LEU A 236 -19.40 -1.90 19.04
CA LEU A 236 -18.02 -1.81 18.61
C LEU A 236 -18.00 -1.22 17.18
N LEU A 237 -17.40 -0.07 17.02
CA LEU A 237 -17.11 0.54 15.71
C LEU A 237 -15.72 0.05 15.29
N LEU A 238 -15.69 -0.68 14.17
CA LEU A 238 -14.46 -1.15 13.53
C LEU A 238 -14.11 -0.26 12.36
N GLY A 239 -12.84 0.06 12.19
CA GLY A 239 -12.38 0.89 11.08
C GLY A 239 -11.02 0.47 10.55
N GLU A 240 -10.91 0.37 9.22
CA GLU A 240 -9.67 0.42 8.46
C GLU A 240 -9.62 1.78 7.77
N ILE A 241 -8.60 2.56 8.08
CA ILE A 241 -8.35 3.87 7.47
C ILE A 241 -7.03 3.76 6.73
N THR A 242 -7.07 3.89 5.41
CA THR A 242 -5.95 3.54 4.53
C THR A 242 -5.65 4.66 3.53
N PRO A 243 -5.23 5.85 4.00
CA PRO A 243 -4.87 6.96 3.12
C PRO A 243 -3.59 6.69 2.33
N SER A 244 -3.45 7.38 1.21
CA SER A 244 -2.20 7.40 0.44
C SER A 244 -1.68 8.81 0.17
N VAL A 245 -0.35 8.89 0.09
CA VAL A 245 0.38 10.07 -0.37
C VAL A 245 1.40 9.63 -1.41
N GLN A 246 1.29 10.15 -2.62
CA GLN A 246 2.15 9.78 -3.76
C GLN A 246 2.21 8.27 -4.03
N GLY A 247 1.06 7.58 -3.88
CA GLY A 247 0.92 6.14 -4.07
C GLY A 247 1.39 5.28 -2.90
N GLU A 248 1.99 5.86 -1.87
CA GLU A 248 2.35 5.13 -0.65
C GLU A 248 1.14 5.11 0.27
N PHE A 249 0.52 3.94 0.38
CA PHE A 249 -0.57 3.68 1.32
C PHE A 249 -0.04 3.28 2.69
N VAL A 250 -0.79 3.65 3.72
CA VAL A 250 -0.65 3.09 5.06
C VAL A 250 -2.01 2.66 5.55
N GLN A 251 -2.04 1.75 6.51
CA GLN A 251 -3.31 1.32 7.11
C GLN A 251 -3.19 1.32 8.62
N ILE A 252 -4.19 1.89 9.29
CA ILE A 252 -4.44 1.66 10.70
C ILE A 252 -5.73 0.85 10.85
N CYS A 253 -5.71 -0.16 11.75
CA CYS A 253 -6.90 -0.93 12.09
C CYS A 253 -7.30 -0.57 13.52
N ARG A 254 -8.52 -0.11 13.69
CA ARG A 254 -8.98 0.45 14.96
C ARG A 254 -10.32 -0.14 15.40
N THR A 255 -10.48 -0.23 16.72
CA THR A 255 -11.76 -0.53 17.38
C THR A 255 -12.08 0.59 18.37
N ALA A 256 -13.30 1.12 18.27
CA ALA A 256 -13.84 2.05 19.28
C ALA A 256 -15.18 1.52 19.82
N VAL A 257 -15.52 1.85 21.03
CA VAL A 257 -16.81 1.54 21.65
C VAL A 257 -17.66 2.79 21.66
N LEU A 258 -18.90 2.71 21.17
CA LEU A 258 -19.87 3.79 21.34
C LEU A 258 -20.40 3.78 22.79
N GLY A 259 -19.67 4.44 23.67
CA GLY A 259 -19.84 4.46 25.10
C GLY A 259 -18.59 3.99 25.85
N THR A 260 -18.76 3.60 27.09
CA THR A 260 -17.66 3.10 27.94
C THR A 260 -17.38 1.62 27.63
N PRO A 261 -16.14 1.23 27.29
CA PRO A 261 -15.78 -0.16 27.09
C PRO A 261 -16.06 -1.02 28.34
N THR A 262 -16.57 -2.22 28.14
CA THR A 262 -16.73 -3.23 29.22
C THR A 262 -15.37 -3.82 29.61
N ALA A 263 -15.29 -4.51 30.76
CA ALA A 263 -14.10 -5.22 31.19
C ALA A 263 -13.67 -6.26 30.12
N ALA A 264 -14.62 -7.06 29.61
CA ALA A 264 -14.36 -8.07 28.59
C ALA A 264 -13.80 -7.47 27.29
N GLN A 265 -14.29 -6.30 26.85
CA GLN A 265 -13.77 -5.62 25.67
C GLN A 265 -12.33 -5.11 25.89
N ARG A 266 -12.04 -4.55 27.08
CA ARG A 266 -10.68 -4.11 27.43
C ARG A 266 -9.68 -5.27 27.50
N GLU A 267 -10.06 -6.37 28.15
CA GLU A 267 -9.22 -7.57 28.25
C GLU A 267 -8.96 -8.19 26.88
N SER A 268 -10.00 -8.26 26.04
CA SER A 268 -9.88 -8.76 24.67
C SER A 268 -8.95 -7.89 23.82
N PHE A 269 -9.08 -6.57 23.90
CA PHE A 269 -8.20 -5.66 23.16
C PHE A 269 -6.76 -5.74 23.67
N ALA A 270 -6.55 -5.84 24.98
CA ALA A 270 -5.23 -6.02 25.58
C ALA A 270 -4.54 -7.32 25.10
N LEU A 271 -5.30 -8.41 24.88
CA LEU A 271 -4.80 -9.63 24.28
C LEU A 271 -4.30 -9.40 22.84
N LEU A 272 -5.06 -8.64 22.03
CA LEU A 272 -4.64 -8.32 20.64
C LEU A 272 -3.44 -7.38 20.61
N ASP A 273 -3.38 -6.38 21.48
CA ASP A 273 -2.22 -5.51 21.62
C ASP A 273 -0.95 -6.29 22.02
N HIS A 274 -1.09 -7.26 22.96
CA HIS A 274 0.01 -8.16 23.30
C HIS A 274 0.45 -9.01 22.11
N ALA A 275 -0.49 -9.58 21.36
CA ALA A 275 -0.21 -10.35 20.16
C ALA A 275 0.52 -9.51 19.08
N LEU A 276 0.08 -8.25 18.88
CA LEU A 276 0.76 -7.31 17.98
C LEU A 276 2.22 -7.07 18.40
N LYS A 277 2.46 -6.83 19.67
CA LYS A 277 3.80 -6.58 20.23
C LYS A 277 4.72 -7.79 20.06
N GLU A 278 4.21 -9.01 20.25
CA GLU A 278 4.99 -10.25 20.01
C GLU A 278 5.34 -10.42 18.54
N GLY A 279 4.40 -10.14 17.63
CA GLY A 279 4.67 -10.10 16.19
C GLY A 279 5.76 -9.10 15.83
N MET A 280 5.64 -7.86 16.33
CA MET A 280 6.62 -6.79 16.09
C MET A 280 8.01 -7.14 16.62
N ARG A 281 8.10 -7.73 17.81
CA ARG A 281 9.37 -8.17 18.40
C ARG A 281 10.05 -9.26 17.58
N THR A 282 9.27 -10.17 17.00
CA THR A 282 9.74 -11.29 16.20
C THR A 282 10.16 -10.87 14.79
N ALA A 283 9.55 -9.81 14.25
CA ALA A 283 9.75 -9.35 12.88
C ALA A 283 11.09 -8.62 12.70
N THR A 284 12.18 -9.37 12.62
CA THR A 284 13.55 -8.90 12.35
C THR A 284 14.00 -9.29 10.95
N PRO A 285 14.99 -8.61 10.35
CA PRO A 285 15.59 -9.04 9.08
C PRO A 285 16.07 -10.48 9.15
N GLY A 286 15.81 -11.27 8.11
CA GLY A 286 16.12 -12.70 8.05
C GLY A 286 15.06 -13.62 8.66
N THR A 287 14.02 -13.06 9.31
CA THR A 287 12.93 -13.87 9.87
C THR A 287 11.95 -14.27 8.76
N PRO A 288 11.62 -15.56 8.62
CA PRO A 288 10.53 -16.01 7.76
C PRO A 288 9.19 -15.46 8.25
N VAL A 289 8.33 -15.06 7.33
CA VAL A 289 7.03 -14.43 7.62
C VAL A 289 6.13 -15.33 8.47
N ASP A 290 6.13 -16.64 8.23
CA ASP A 290 5.34 -17.61 9.00
C ASP A 290 5.70 -17.65 10.50
N LYS A 291 6.94 -17.30 10.87
CA LYS A 291 7.37 -17.17 12.26
C LYS A 291 6.72 -15.96 12.95
N VAL A 292 6.54 -14.88 12.21
CA VAL A 292 5.84 -13.69 12.71
C VAL A 292 4.37 -14.03 12.95
N VAL A 293 3.73 -14.77 12.03
CA VAL A 293 2.35 -15.25 12.21
C VAL A 293 2.24 -16.10 13.48
N ALA A 294 3.15 -17.07 13.66
CA ALA A 294 3.15 -17.91 14.84
C ALA A 294 3.32 -17.13 16.15
N ALA A 295 4.15 -16.09 16.14
CA ALA A 295 4.36 -15.21 17.30
C ALA A 295 3.10 -14.38 17.64
N ILE A 296 2.36 -13.91 16.63
CA ILE A 296 1.09 -13.22 16.82
C ILE A 296 0.02 -14.18 17.37
N ASP A 297 -0.04 -15.40 16.86
CA ASP A 297 -1.08 -16.36 17.22
C ASP A 297 -0.87 -17.01 18.59
N ALA A 298 0.38 -17.10 19.05
CA ALA A 298 0.71 -17.78 20.30
C ALA A 298 -0.02 -17.22 21.54
N PRO A 299 -0.08 -15.91 21.81
CA PRO A 299 -0.85 -15.35 22.93
C PRO A 299 -2.36 -15.63 22.80
N ILE A 300 -2.89 -15.55 21.60
CA ILE A 300 -4.31 -15.78 21.31
C ILE A 300 -4.67 -17.26 21.56
N ALA A 301 -3.82 -18.16 21.13
CA ALA A 301 -3.98 -19.60 21.39
C ALA A 301 -3.87 -19.93 22.88
N ALA A 302 -2.87 -19.36 23.57
CA ALA A 302 -2.70 -19.55 25.02
C ALA A 302 -3.91 -19.06 25.85
N ALA A 303 -4.63 -18.05 25.35
CA ALA A 303 -5.89 -17.59 25.93
C ALA A 303 -7.10 -18.50 25.61
N GLY A 304 -6.90 -19.63 24.94
CA GLY A 304 -7.96 -20.60 24.61
C GLY A 304 -8.68 -20.34 23.28
N TYR A 305 -8.15 -19.46 22.42
CA TYR A 305 -8.78 -19.07 21.16
C TYR A 305 -8.07 -19.65 19.93
N GLU A 306 -7.27 -20.70 20.05
CA GLU A 306 -6.49 -21.30 18.94
C GLU A 306 -7.35 -21.60 17.69
N ARG A 307 -8.56 -22.11 17.88
CA ARG A 307 -9.50 -22.41 16.77
C ARG A 307 -9.76 -21.18 15.89
N TYR A 308 -9.76 -20.00 16.48
CA TYR A 308 -10.13 -18.74 15.82
C TYR A 308 -8.94 -18.05 15.15
N THR A 309 -7.72 -18.55 15.31
CA THR A 309 -6.52 -18.03 14.60
C THR A 309 -6.39 -18.61 13.19
N LYS A 310 -7.29 -19.47 12.76
CA LYS A 310 -7.25 -20.20 11.47
C LYS A 310 -8.50 -19.95 10.64
N PRO A 311 -8.47 -20.23 9.33
CA PRO A 311 -9.66 -20.13 8.49
C PRO A 311 -10.83 -20.94 9.06
N PRO A 312 -12.08 -20.46 8.93
CA PRO A 312 -12.49 -19.25 8.18
C PRO A 312 -12.36 -17.94 8.96
N TYR A 313 -11.93 -17.96 10.22
CA TYR A 313 -11.93 -16.78 11.10
C TYR A 313 -10.76 -15.83 10.85
N MET A 314 -9.61 -16.36 10.42
CA MET A 314 -8.41 -15.58 10.14
C MET A 314 -7.67 -16.14 8.92
N ARG A 315 -7.15 -15.24 8.07
CA ARG A 315 -6.36 -15.59 6.89
C ARG A 315 -4.95 -14.99 6.94
N THR A 316 -4.85 -13.72 7.30
CA THR A 316 -3.58 -12.98 7.30
C THR A 316 -3.44 -12.14 8.56
N ARG A 317 -2.20 -11.97 9.02
CA ARG A 317 -1.83 -11.12 10.15
C ARG A 317 -1.21 -9.78 9.72
N GLY A 318 -1.29 -9.48 8.45
CA GLY A 318 -0.79 -8.24 7.87
C GLY A 318 -0.34 -8.41 6.43
N HIS A 319 0.04 -7.32 5.81
CA HIS A 319 0.53 -7.30 4.43
C HIS A 319 1.30 -6.01 4.15
N SER A 320 2.15 -6.03 3.13
CA SER A 320 2.72 -4.82 2.58
C SER A 320 1.65 -4.00 1.85
N MET A 321 1.95 -2.77 1.51
CA MET A 321 1.04 -1.86 0.80
C MET A 321 1.84 -0.89 -0.07
N GLY A 322 1.11 -0.13 -0.89
CA GLY A 322 1.66 0.93 -1.71
C GLY A 322 2.02 0.47 -3.10
N MET A 323 2.95 1.17 -3.72
CA MET A 323 3.30 1.02 -5.12
C MET A 323 3.94 -0.33 -5.47
N GLY A 324 4.45 -1.03 -4.48
CA GLY A 324 5.15 -2.30 -4.68
C GLY A 324 4.25 -3.51 -4.75
N SER A 325 3.17 -3.56 -4.05
CA SER A 325 2.20 -4.65 -3.92
C SER A 325 1.91 -5.03 -2.46
N MET A 326 1.02 -6.00 -2.23
CA MET A 326 0.78 -6.59 -0.91
C MET A 326 1.89 -7.54 -0.44
N ASP A 327 2.87 -7.86 -1.28
CA ASP A 327 3.95 -8.78 -0.93
C ASP A 327 5.02 -8.12 -0.03
N PRO A 328 5.47 -8.87 0.99
CA PRO A 328 4.93 -10.13 1.44
C PRO A 328 3.64 -9.94 2.26
N GLU A 329 2.75 -10.92 2.15
CA GLU A 329 1.60 -11.05 3.05
C GLU A 329 2.04 -11.79 4.32
N ILE A 330 1.70 -11.28 5.51
CA ILE A 330 1.99 -11.94 6.81
C ILE A 330 0.95 -13.05 7.03
N ALA A 331 1.14 -14.15 6.34
CA ALA A 331 0.24 -15.30 6.31
C ALA A 331 1.00 -16.61 6.52
N TYR A 332 0.26 -17.67 6.92
CA TYR A 332 0.80 -19.03 6.97
C TYR A 332 1.21 -19.51 5.59
N ASN A 333 2.20 -20.40 5.56
CA ASN A 333 2.79 -20.98 4.34
C ASN A 333 3.45 -19.95 3.42
N ASN A 334 3.76 -18.76 3.94
CA ASN A 334 4.56 -17.77 3.25
C ASN A 334 6.02 -17.87 3.76
N GLY A 335 6.87 -18.50 2.95
CA GLY A 335 8.30 -18.67 3.26
C GLY A 335 9.16 -17.45 2.93
N GLN A 336 8.58 -16.33 2.54
CA GLN A 336 9.32 -15.09 2.29
C GLN A 336 9.99 -14.62 3.58
N VAL A 337 11.15 -14.00 3.42
CA VAL A 337 11.98 -13.52 4.52
C VAL A 337 11.89 -12.01 4.62
N LEU A 338 11.77 -11.50 5.83
CA LEU A 338 11.74 -10.07 6.09
C LEU A 338 13.09 -9.41 5.86
N GLU A 339 13.08 -8.21 5.32
CA GLU A 339 14.26 -7.38 5.09
C GLU A 339 14.12 -6.02 5.77
N GLU A 340 15.24 -5.43 6.16
CA GLU A 340 15.27 -4.09 6.74
C GLU A 340 14.70 -3.07 5.75
N GLY A 341 13.86 -2.17 6.21
CA GLY A 341 13.21 -1.14 5.38
C GLY A 341 11.88 -1.56 4.74
N MET A 342 11.44 -2.81 4.92
CA MET A 342 10.08 -3.20 4.54
C MET A 342 9.06 -2.52 5.44
N VAL A 343 7.92 -2.10 4.85
CA VAL A 343 6.79 -1.50 5.56
C VAL A 343 5.55 -2.35 5.39
N PHE A 344 4.86 -2.63 6.49
CA PHE A 344 3.65 -3.44 6.56
C PHE A 344 2.56 -2.74 7.36
N VAL A 345 1.31 -3.12 7.15
CA VAL A 345 0.36 -3.14 8.25
C VAL A 345 0.48 -4.51 8.95
N MET A 346 0.64 -4.51 10.26
CA MET A 346 0.59 -5.72 11.09
C MET A 346 -0.67 -5.64 11.93
N HIS A 347 -1.58 -6.62 11.78
CA HIS A 347 -2.90 -6.56 12.38
C HIS A 347 -3.36 -7.91 12.94
N PRO A 348 -3.22 -8.15 14.25
CA PRO A 348 -3.80 -9.30 14.93
C PRO A 348 -5.32 -9.19 15.08
N ASN A 349 -6.01 -8.64 14.07
CA ASN A 349 -7.47 -8.57 14.03
C ASN A 349 -8.06 -9.94 14.31
N GLN A 350 -9.06 -10.05 15.21
CA GLN A 350 -9.49 -11.35 15.72
C GLN A 350 -10.96 -11.38 16.08
N TYR A 351 -11.62 -12.48 15.70
CA TYR A 351 -12.92 -12.84 16.26
C TYR A 351 -12.74 -13.56 17.60
N LEU A 352 -13.36 -13.02 18.64
CA LEU A 352 -13.41 -13.61 19.99
C LEU A 352 -14.88 -13.84 20.35
N PRO A 353 -15.30 -15.09 20.68
CA PRO A 353 -16.72 -15.46 20.79
C PRO A 353 -17.56 -14.63 21.75
N HIS A 354 -16.93 -14.08 22.80
CA HIS A 354 -17.61 -13.35 23.87
C HIS A 354 -17.74 -11.83 23.62
N VAL A 355 -16.95 -11.25 22.67
CA VAL A 355 -17.00 -9.82 22.33
C VAL A 355 -17.23 -9.56 20.83
N GLY A 356 -17.05 -10.56 19.98
CA GLY A 356 -17.10 -10.42 18.52
C GLY A 356 -15.73 -10.11 17.91
N TYR A 357 -15.74 -9.63 16.66
CA TYR A 357 -14.53 -9.25 15.94
C TYR A 357 -14.03 -7.90 16.41
N MET A 358 -12.74 -7.83 16.74
CA MET A 358 -12.04 -6.61 17.11
C MET A 358 -10.82 -6.41 16.20
N MET A 359 -10.46 -5.17 15.99
CA MET A 359 -9.34 -4.76 15.14
C MET A 359 -8.28 -4.05 15.97
N CYS A 360 -7.04 -4.46 15.76
CA CYS A 360 -5.85 -3.85 16.36
C CYS A 360 -4.74 -3.97 15.31
N GLY A 361 -4.33 -2.86 14.68
CA GLY A 361 -3.31 -2.94 13.63
C GLY A 361 -2.57 -1.62 13.43
N GLU A 362 -1.26 -1.78 13.18
CA GLU A 362 -0.31 -0.69 13.06
C GLU A 362 0.48 -0.78 11.75
N PRO A 363 0.71 0.35 11.06
CA PRO A 363 1.77 0.42 10.07
C PRO A 363 3.12 0.35 10.79
N VAL A 364 3.96 -0.58 10.36
CA VAL A 364 5.27 -0.83 10.97
C VAL A 364 6.37 -0.86 9.91
N ILE A 365 7.58 -0.48 10.30
CA ILE A 365 8.79 -0.64 9.51
C ILE A 365 9.70 -1.68 10.15
N ILE A 366 10.26 -2.56 9.32
CA ILE A 366 11.24 -3.55 9.77
C ILE A 366 12.58 -2.88 10.01
N THR A 367 13.12 -3.05 11.21
CA THR A 367 14.44 -2.57 11.62
C THR A 367 15.28 -3.71 12.12
N LYS A 368 16.59 -3.50 12.31
CA LYS A 368 17.53 -4.50 12.87
C LYS A 368 17.06 -5.09 14.20
N ASN A 369 16.28 -4.34 14.97
CA ASN A 369 15.87 -4.71 16.33
C ASN A 369 14.39 -5.14 16.43
N GLY A 370 13.77 -5.46 15.32
CA GLY A 370 12.34 -5.76 15.23
C GLY A 370 11.56 -4.69 14.47
N ALA A 371 10.28 -4.93 14.28
CA ALA A 371 9.39 -3.95 13.68
C ALA A 371 9.12 -2.78 14.63
N LYS A 372 9.10 -1.56 14.10
CA LYS A 372 8.73 -0.35 14.84
C LYS A 372 7.43 0.22 14.28
N PRO A 373 6.49 0.65 15.15
CA PRO A 373 5.30 1.37 14.69
C PRO A 373 5.71 2.70 14.06
N LEU A 374 4.97 3.10 13.04
CA LEU A 374 5.14 4.39 12.36
C LEU A 374 4.17 5.45 12.90
N THR A 375 3.16 5.03 13.64
CA THR A 375 2.23 5.92 14.35
C THR A 375 2.91 6.65 15.50
N ARG A 376 2.43 7.85 15.81
CA ARG A 376 2.90 8.65 16.96
C ARG A 376 2.60 7.94 18.29
N ARG A 377 1.50 7.22 18.32
CA ARG A 377 1.08 6.35 19.43
C ARG A 377 0.44 5.08 18.88
N MET A 378 0.69 3.96 19.51
CA MET A 378 0.00 2.73 19.16
C MET A 378 -1.48 2.86 19.45
N GLY A 379 -2.31 2.20 18.64
CA GLY A 379 -3.75 2.22 18.81
C GLY A 379 -4.20 1.68 20.16
N GLU A 380 -5.17 2.35 20.72
CA GLU A 380 -5.85 1.98 21.96
C GLU A 380 -7.30 1.61 21.64
N LEU A 381 -7.97 0.91 22.55
CA LEU A 381 -9.42 0.73 22.44
C LEU A 381 -10.11 2.08 22.63
N GLY A 382 -10.65 2.61 21.52
CA GLY A 382 -11.32 3.91 21.52
C GLY A 382 -12.60 3.91 22.35
N SER A 383 -12.96 5.08 22.86
CA SER A 383 -14.23 5.33 23.56
C SER A 383 -14.88 6.59 22.97
N ILE A 384 -16.10 6.45 22.47
CA ILE A 384 -16.92 7.53 21.88
C ILE A 384 -18.04 7.82 22.86
N LEU A 385 -17.95 8.93 23.59
CA LEU A 385 -18.84 9.30 24.71
C LEU A 385 -20.00 10.21 24.25
#